data_630b80ee88cff5f017fa5bb068d69d10
#
_entry.id   630b80ee88cff5f017fa5bb068d69d10
#
_cell.length_a   1.000
_cell.length_b   1.000
_cell.length_c   1.000
_cell.angle_alpha   90.00
_cell.angle_beta   90.00
_cell.angle_gamma   90.00
#
_symmetry.space_group_name_H-M   'P 1'
#
loop_
_entity.id
_entity.type
_entity.pdbx_description
1 polymer ?
#
loop_
_entity_poly.entity_id
_entity_poly.type
_entity_poly.pdbx_seq_one_letter_code
_entity_poly.pdbx_strand_id
1 'polypeptide(L)'
;PRSSSAASDVYKRQAQAIAWKSSHLLVAPCCQHDLQRQINRSNTPPGFESLIRHGIVRERLGDLLTDTFRADVLAALGWRTDVIEFVDNQHTAKNIMIRSSQTGELDESARARALQLAAEWSVQPALIHLLADRSTT
;
A
#
# COMPACT_ATOMS: atom_id res chain seq x y z
N PRO A 1 1.49 -13.03 19.80
CA PRO A 1 1.70 -13.17 18.37
C PRO A 1 2.54 -12.01 17.86
N ARG A 2 3.76 -12.33 17.48
CA ARG A 2 4.65 -11.32 16.89
C ARG A 2 4.14 -11.04 15.48
N SER A 3 3.42 -9.94 15.30
CA SER A 3 3.20 -9.36 13.99
C SER A 3 4.57 -9.21 13.32
N SER A 4 4.70 -9.69 12.09
CA SER A 4 5.98 -9.59 11.40
C SER A 4 6.42 -8.14 11.40
N SER A 5 7.54 -7.86 12.05
CA SER A 5 8.02 -6.51 12.34
C SER A 5 8.24 -5.67 11.06
N ALA A 6 8.52 -6.29 9.94
CA ALA A 6 8.86 -5.61 8.69
C ALA A 6 7.67 -4.87 8.04
N ALA A 7 6.48 -5.47 7.98
CA ALA A 7 5.29 -4.81 7.40
C ALA A 7 4.82 -3.65 8.29
N SER A 8 4.89 -3.84 9.61
CA SER A 8 4.58 -2.79 10.58
C SER A 8 5.62 -1.67 10.55
N ASP A 9 6.88 -1.97 10.26
CA ASP A 9 7.95 -0.98 10.18
C ASP A 9 7.82 -0.06 8.97
N VAL A 10 7.48 -0.58 7.79
CA VAL A 10 7.24 0.26 6.60
C VAL A 10 6.06 1.20 6.84
N TYR A 11 4.96 0.69 7.38
CA TYR A 11 3.81 1.50 7.76
C TYR A 11 4.19 2.61 8.76
N LYS A 12 4.91 2.25 9.81
CA LYS A 12 5.36 3.21 10.83
C LYS A 12 6.26 4.28 10.26
N ARG A 13 7.17 3.93 9.35
CA ARG A 13 8.06 4.88 8.68
C ARG A 13 7.30 5.85 7.79
N GLN A 14 6.31 5.39 7.03
CA GLN A 14 5.47 6.26 6.22
C GLN A 14 4.63 7.20 7.10
N ALA A 15 3.98 6.69 8.14
CA ALA A 15 3.23 7.49 9.10
C ALA A 15 4.14 8.50 9.82
N GLN A 16 5.36 8.11 10.17
CA GLN A 16 6.34 8.98 10.81
C GLN A 16 6.83 10.09 9.89
N ALA A 17 7.10 9.77 8.62
CA ALA A 17 7.49 10.78 7.62
C ALA A 17 6.39 11.84 7.43
N ILE A 18 5.12 11.40 7.41
CA ILE A 18 3.97 12.30 7.34
C ILE A 18 3.89 13.18 8.60
N ALA A 19 4.04 12.58 9.79
CA ALA A 19 4.02 13.30 11.07
C ALA A 19 5.16 14.31 11.19
N TRP A 20 6.36 13.98 10.70
CA TRP A 20 7.51 14.89 10.68
C TRP A 20 7.49 15.93 9.58
N LYS A 21 6.48 15.90 8.69
CA LYS A 21 6.40 16.78 7.52
C LYS A 21 7.66 16.72 6.66
N SER A 22 8.20 15.53 6.50
CA SER A 22 9.35 15.28 5.63
C SER A 22 9.06 15.73 4.21
N SER A 23 10.02 16.33 3.54
CA SER A 23 9.82 16.78 2.15
C SER A 23 9.89 15.63 1.13
N HIS A 24 10.60 14.56 1.48
CA HIS A 24 10.82 13.40 0.63
C HIS A 24 10.68 12.10 1.42
N LEU A 25 10.21 11.06 0.75
CA LEU A 25 10.11 9.71 1.27
C LEU A 25 10.57 8.72 0.21
N LEU A 26 11.47 7.82 0.61
CA LEU A 26 11.90 6.68 -0.19
C LEU A 26 11.65 5.40 0.63
N VAL A 27 10.88 4.49 0.09
CA VAL A 27 10.56 3.23 0.75
C VAL A 27 10.72 2.07 -0.25
N ALA A 28 11.54 1.11 0.11
CA ALA A 28 11.63 -0.17 -0.59
C ALA A 28 10.93 -1.24 0.26
N PRO A 29 9.64 -1.52 0.01
CA PRO A 29 8.88 -2.46 0.81
C PRO A 29 9.33 -3.89 0.52
N CYS A 30 9.69 -4.64 1.55
CA CYS A 30 10.21 -6.00 1.40
C CYS A 30 9.24 -7.09 1.89
N CYS A 31 8.30 -6.78 2.78
CA CYS A 31 7.37 -7.74 3.37
C CYS A 31 5.97 -7.13 3.46
N GLN A 32 4.99 -7.80 2.86
CA GLN A 32 3.64 -7.26 2.68
C GLN A 32 2.58 -8.30 3.06
N HIS A 33 2.82 -9.03 4.16
CA HIS A 33 1.99 -10.16 4.56
C HIS A 33 0.61 -9.79 5.10
N ASP A 34 0.38 -8.53 5.45
CA ASP A 34 -0.88 -8.11 6.06
C ASP A 34 -2.06 -8.31 5.11
N LEU A 35 -2.01 -7.73 3.90
CA LEU A 35 -3.06 -7.90 2.91
C LEU A 35 -3.14 -9.34 2.38
N GLN A 36 -2.00 -10.02 2.26
CA GLN A 36 -1.97 -11.41 1.85
C GLN A 36 -2.80 -12.30 2.80
N ARG A 37 -2.76 -12.03 4.11
CA ARG A 37 -3.58 -12.73 5.09
C ARG A 37 -5.05 -12.37 5.01
N GLN A 38 -5.37 -11.14 4.65
CA GLN A 38 -6.75 -10.67 4.51
C GLN A 38 -7.43 -11.19 3.24
N ILE A 39 -6.67 -11.42 2.15
CA ILE A 39 -7.20 -11.91 0.88
C ILE A 39 -7.51 -13.41 0.98
N ASN A 40 -8.77 -13.76 0.81
CA ASN A 40 -9.24 -15.14 0.83
C ASN A 40 -10.40 -15.33 -0.17
N ARG A 41 -10.90 -16.57 -0.29
CA ARG A 41 -11.95 -16.90 -1.25
C ARG A 41 -13.27 -16.19 -1.00
N SER A 42 -13.59 -15.91 0.25
CA SER A 42 -14.88 -15.31 0.62
C SER A 42 -14.97 -13.84 0.32
N ASN A 43 -13.84 -13.14 0.23
CA ASN A 43 -13.79 -11.71 -0.04
C ASN A 43 -13.18 -11.33 -1.39
N THR A 44 -12.90 -12.32 -2.24
CA THR A 44 -12.38 -12.05 -3.59
C THR A 44 -13.47 -11.48 -4.49
N PRO A 45 -13.24 -10.37 -5.19
CA PRO A 45 -14.19 -9.83 -6.15
C PRO A 45 -14.51 -10.83 -7.25
N PRO A 46 -15.75 -10.82 -7.79
CA PRO A 46 -16.13 -11.71 -8.89
C PRO A 46 -15.19 -11.56 -10.10
N GLY A 47 -14.78 -12.67 -10.67
CA GLY A 47 -13.84 -12.72 -11.81
C GLY A 47 -12.37 -12.80 -11.44
N PHE A 48 -12.03 -12.66 -10.15
CA PHE A 48 -10.63 -12.72 -9.68
C PHE A 48 -10.30 -14.02 -8.92
N GLU A 49 -11.20 -14.98 -8.89
CA GLU A 49 -11.03 -16.22 -8.14
C GLU A 49 -9.79 -17.02 -8.57
N SER A 50 -9.44 -16.95 -9.85
CA SER A 50 -8.26 -17.63 -10.39
C SER A 50 -6.95 -17.07 -9.84
N LEU A 51 -6.90 -15.77 -9.51
CA LEU A 51 -5.69 -15.13 -8.99
C LEU A 51 -5.34 -15.59 -7.56
N ILE A 52 -6.33 -15.98 -6.78
CA ILE A 52 -6.11 -16.44 -5.39
C ILE A 52 -5.98 -17.94 -5.27
N ARG A 53 -6.19 -18.67 -6.37
CA ARG A 53 -6.18 -20.14 -6.41
C ARG A 53 -4.81 -20.73 -6.09
N HIS A 54 -3.75 -20.06 -6.53
CA HIS A 54 -2.36 -20.48 -6.33
C HIS A 54 -1.67 -19.57 -5.32
N GLY A 55 -1.01 -20.15 -4.32
CA GLY A 55 -0.40 -19.41 -3.23
C GLY A 55 0.59 -18.35 -3.68
N ILE A 56 1.45 -18.66 -4.66
CA ILE A 56 2.43 -17.70 -5.18
C ILE A 56 1.77 -16.52 -5.90
N VAL A 57 0.69 -16.73 -6.63
CA VAL A 57 -0.04 -15.66 -7.31
C VAL A 57 -0.76 -14.78 -6.30
N ARG A 58 -1.39 -15.37 -5.29
CA ARG A 58 -2.04 -14.64 -4.20
C ARG A 58 -1.03 -13.80 -3.41
N GLU A 59 0.17 -14.32 -3.16
CA GLU A 59 1.23 -13.57 -2.49
C GLU A 59 1.62 -12.33 -3.29
N ARG A 60 1.89 -12.48 -4.58
CA ARG A 60 2.23 -11.36 -5.46
C ARG A 60 1.09 -10.35 -5.61
N LEU A 61 -0.15 -10.81 -5.66
CA LEU A 61 -1.31 -9.92 -5.66
C LEU A 61 -1.38 -9.11 -4.36
N GLY A 62 -1.14 -9.73 -3.21
CA GLY A 62 -1.06 -9.03 -1.92
C GLY A 62 0.01 -7.95 -1.91
N ASP A 63 1.18 -8.23 -2.49
CA ASP A 63 2.25 -7.25 -2.64
C ASP A 63 1.84 -6.07 -3.53
N LEU A 64 1.27 -6.34 -4.70
CA LEU A 64 0.81 -5.31 -5.65
C LEU A 64 -0.28 -4.43 -5.05
N LEU A 65 -1.28 -5.03 -4.40
CA LEU A 65 -2.34 -4.28 -3.73
C LEU A 65 -1.79 -3.40 -2.61
N THR A 66 -0.87 -3.92 -1.82
CA THR A 66 -0.26 -3.17 -0.71
C THR A 66 0.49 -1.95 -1.23
N ASP A 67 1.29 -2.10 -2.28
CA ASP A 67 2.05 -0.99 -2.85
C ASP A 67 1.14 0.04 -3.54
N THR A 68 0.06 -0.41 -4.17
CA THR A 68 -0.97 0.46 -4.73
C THR A 68 -1.64 1.29 -3.64
N PHE A 69 -2.04 0.69 -2.52
CA PHE A 69 -2.61 1.43 -1.39
C PHE A 69 -1.64 2.45 -0.81
N ARG A 70 -0.36 2.10 -0.69
CA ARG A 70 0.66 3.03 -0.21
C ARG A 70 0.78 4.25 -1.10
N ALA A 71 0.81 4.05 -2.41
CA ALA A 71 0.90 5.13 -3.38
C ALA A 71 -0.34 6.03 -3.35
N ASP A 72 -1.53 5.45 -3.40
CA ASP A 72 -2.78 6.22 -3.40
C ASP A 72 -3.01 6.95 -2.08
N VAL A 73 -2.71 6.34 -0.93
CA VAL A 73 -2.84 7.02 0.36
C VAL A 73 -1.88 8.21 0.46
N LEU A 74 -0.64 8.06 0.01
CA LEU A 74 0.32 9.18 0.00
C LEU A 74 -0.15 10.29 -0.94
N ALA A 75 -0.65 9.97 -2.13
CA ALA A 75 -1.19 10.96 -3.06
C ALA A 75 -2.39 11.70 -2.45
N ALA A 76 -3.31 10.97 -1.82
CA ALA A 76 -4.45 11.56 -1.11
C ALA A 76 -4.04 12.53 0.01
N LEU A 77 -2.87 12.29 0.62
CA LEU A 77 -2.32 13.11 1.71
C LEU A 77 -1.41 14.26 1.24
N GLY A 78 -1.35 14.52 -0.06
CA GLY A 78 -0.59 15.64 -0.62
C GLY A 78 0.85 15.32 -0.98
N TRP A 79 1.11 14.07 -1.38
CA TRP A 79 2.41 13.62 -1.84
C TRP A 79 2.36 13.23 -3.32
N ARG A 80 3.22 13.80 -4.13
CA ARG A 80 3.47 13.28 -5.47
C ARG A 80 4.24 11.97 -5.33
N THR A 81 3.66 10.89 -5.83
CA THR A 81 4.17 9.53 -5.58
C THR A 81 4.42 8.80 -6.89
N ASP A 82 5.62 8.25 -7.02
CA ASP A 82 6.03 7.37 -8.11
C ASP A 82 6.32 5.98 -7.54
N VAL A 83 5.85 4.96 -8.24
CA VAL A 83 6.22 3.55 -7.97
C VAL A 83 7.19 3.15 -9.07
N ILE A 84 8.42 2.86 -8.69
CA ILE A 84 9.51 2.60 -9.64
C ILE A 84 10.20 1.26 -9.39
N GLU A 85 10.70 0.67 -10.44
CA GLU A 85 11.63 -0.45 -10.36
C GLU A 85 13.04 0.11 -10.17
N PHE A 86 13.74 -0.31 -9.11
CA PHE A 86 15.08 0.21 -8.80
C PHE A 86 16.20 -0.82 -8.96
N VAL A 87 15.84 -2.10 -9.08
CA VAL A 87 16.76 -3.22 -9.35
C VAL A 87 16.11 -4.11 -10.39
N ASP A 88 16.89 -4.62 -11.34
CA ASP A 88 16.38 -5.53 -12.34
C ASP A 88 15.75 -6.78 -11.68
N ASN A 89 14.58 -7.16 -12.18
CA ASN A 89 13.82 -8.31 -11.69
C ASN A 89 14.57 -9.66 -11.84
N GLN A 90 15.64 -9.70 -12.60
CA GLN A 90 16.54 -10.86 -12.67
C GLN A 90 17.25 -11.15 -11.34
N HIS A 91 17.38 -10.15 -10.48
CA HIS A 91 18.06 -10.27 -9.19
C HIS A 91 17.11 -10.49 -8.02
N THR A 92 15.92 -9.94 -8.08
CA THR A 92 14.89 -10.09 -7.04
C THR A 92 13.52 -9.75 -7.57
N ALA A 93 12.50 -10.49 -7.12
CA ALA A 93 11.11 -10.17 -7.40
C ALA A 93 10.58 -8.97 -6.58
N LYS A 94 11.33 -8.55 -5.55
CA LYS A 94 10.99 -7.41 -4.68
C LYS A 94 11.89 -6.22 -5.00
N ASN A 95 11.61 -5.61 -6.14
CA ASN A 95 12.42 -4.56 -6.75
C ASN A 95 11.69 -3.21 -6.86
N ILE A 96 10.58 -3.06 -6.18
CA ILE A 96 9.76 -1.84 -6.19
C ILE A 96 10.25 -0.86 -5.12
N MET A 97 10.35 0.40 -5.50
CA MET A 97 10.56 1.54 -4.62
C MET A 97 9.41 2.52 -4.75
N ILE A 98 8.88 2.98 -3.64
CA ILE A 98 7.95 4.10 -3.57
C ILE A 98 8.77 5.35 -3.28
N ARG A 99 8.76 6.27 -4.25
CA ARG A 99 9.41 7.56 -4.14
C ARG A 99 8.34 8.64 -4.08
N SER A 100 8.38 9.45 -3.05
CA SER A 100 7.38 10.49 -2.84
C SER A 100 8.02 11.81 -2.47
N SER A 101 7.42 12.91 -2.92
CA SER A 101 7.76 14.27 -2.53
C SER A 101 6.52 15.02 -2.11
N GLN A 102 6.61 15.76 -1.01
CA GLN A 102 5.47 16.51 -0.49
C GLN A 102 5.18 17.71 -1.40
N THR A 103 3.93 17.80 -1.87
CA THR A 103 3.43 18.93 -2.67
C THR A 103 2.45 19.79 -1.88
N GLY A 104 1.80 19.22 -0.89
CA GLY A 104 0.72 19.85 -0.14
C GLY A 104 -0.63 19.82 -0.86
N GLU A 105 -0.69 19.42 -2.11
CA GLU A 105 -1.93 19.30 -2.88
C GLU A 105 -2.59 17.94 -2.64
N LEU A 106 -3.77 17.95 -2.04
CA LEU A 106 -4.52 16.73 -1.76
C LEU A 106 -5.14 16.18 -3.05
N ASP A 107 -5.00 14.89 -3.29
CA ASP A 107 -5.65 14.21 -4.42
C ASP A 107 -6.87 13.42 -3.94
N GLU A 108 -8.05 14.04 -4.07
CA GLU A 108 -9.33 13.42 -3.71
C GLU A 108 -9.65 12.21 -4.61
N SER A 109 -9.18 12.20 -5.85
CA SER A 109 -9.37 11.04 -6.72
C SER A 109 -8.54 9.83 -6.26
N ALA A 110 -7.33 10.06 -5.78
CA ALA A 110 -6.51 9.02 -5.16
C ALA A 110 -7.16 8.48 -3.88
N ARG A 111 -7.73 9.37 -3.06
CA ARG A 111 -8.52 8.98 -1.89
C ARG A 111 -9.67 8.06 -2.26
N ALA A 112 -10.46 8.47 -3.26
CA ALA A 112 -11.60 7.68 -3.73
C ALA A 112 -11.16 6.31 -4.26
N ARG A 113 -10.08 6.24 -5.03
CA ARG A 113 -9.52 4.97 -5.54
C ARG A 113 -9.10 4.04 -4.40
N ALA A 114 -8.39 4.55 -3.41
CA ALA A 114 -7.95 3.74 -2.26
C ALA A 114 -9.14 3.16 -1.49
N LEU A 115 -10.16 3.97 -1.20
CA LEU A 115 -11.36 3.53 -0.48
C LEU A 115 -12.17 2.51 -1.30
N GLN A 116 -12.33 2.75 -2.60
CA GLN A 116 -13.04 1.83 -3.49
C GLN A 116 -12.33 0.48 -3.58
N LEU A 117 -11.01 0.49 -3.79
CA LEU A 117 -10.22 -0.74 -3.89
C LEU A 117 -10.27 -1.55 -2.60
N ALA A 118 -10.20 -0.88 -1.44
CA ALA A 118 -10.34 -1.53 -0.14
C ALA A 118 -11.72 -2.18 0.03
N ALA A 119 -12.79 -1.49 -0.40
CA ALA A 119 -14.15 -2.01 -0.34
C ALA A 119 -14.34 -3.20 -1.27
N GLU A 120 -13.85 -3.13 -2.52
CA GLU A 120 -13.98 -4.21 -3.49
C GLU A 120 -13.30 -5.51 -3.04
N TRP A 121 -12.14 -5.41 -2.42
CA TRP A 121 -11.41 -6.58 -1.89
C TRP A 121 -11.76 -6.91 -0.45
N SER A 122 -12.64 -6.12 0.19
CA SER A 122 -13.00 -6.27 1.61
C SER A 122 -11.78 -6.39 2.52
N VAL A 123 -10.80 -5.51 2.29
CA VAL A 123 -9.55 -5.45 3.05
C VAL A 123 -9.43 -4.13 3.79
N GLN A 124 -8.63 -4.12 4.85
CA GLN A 124 -8.29 -2.92 5.62
C GLN A 124 -6.76 -2.75 5.62
N PRO A 125 -6.19 -2.07 4.61
CA PRO A 125 -4.77 -1.76 4.61
C PRO A 125 -4.38 -0.90 5.81
N ALA A 126 -3.21 -1.16 6.39
CA ALA A 126 -2.77 -0.45 7.59
C ALA A 126 -2.74 1.07 7.45
N LEU A 127 -2.45 1.59 6.25
CA LEU A 127 -2.39 3.03 5.99
C LEU A 127 -3.75 3.70 5.77
N ILE A 128 -4.82 2.94 5.52
CA ILE A 128 -6.09 3.55 5.09
C ILE A 128 -6.73 4.42 6.19
N HIS A 129 -6.45 4.13 7.44
CA HIS A 129 -6.96 4.93 8.56
C HIS A 129 -6.38 6.35 8.59
N LEU A 130 -5.21 6.59 7.98
CA LEU A 130 -4.65 7.93 7.84
C LEU A 130 -5.54 8.86 7.00
N LEU A 131 -6.42 8.30 6.16
CA LEU A 131 -7.40 9.06 5.39
C LEU A 131 -8.58 9.53 6.25
N ALA A 132 -8.88 8.83 7.35
CA ALA A 132 -9.98 9.17 8.26
C ALA A 132 -9.61 10.32 9.19
N ASP A 133 -8.38 10.39 9.67
CA ASP A 133 -7.93 11.38 10.66
C ASP A 133 -7.93 12.83 10.14
N ARG A 134 -8.00 13.04 8.83
CA ARG A 134 -8.07 14.38 8.21
C ARG A 134 -9.47 14.89 7.93
N SER A 135 -10.51 14.14 8.25
CA SER A 135 -11.89 14.60 8.12
C SER A 135 -12.35 15.52 9.28
N THR A 136 -11.46 15.82 10.22
CA THR A 136 -11.78 16.55 11.45
C THR A 136 -11.05 17.91 11.57
N THR A 137 -10.56 18.45 10.45
CA THR A 137 -10.01 19.83 10.45
C THR A 137 -10.71 20.71 9.46
#